data_baf87d9bdbe900185707d4380a895210
#
_entry.id   baf87d9bdbe900185707d4380a895210
#
_cell.length_a   1.000
_cell.length_b   1.000
_cell.length_c   1.000
_cell.angle_alpha   90.00
_cell.angle_beta   90.00
_cell.angle_gamma   90.00
#
_symmetry.space_group_name_H-M   'P 1'
#
loop_
_entity.id
_entity.type
_entity.pdbx_description
1 polymer ?
#
loop_
_entity_poly.entity_id
_entity_poly.type
_entity_poly.pdbx_seq_one_letter_code
_entity_poly.pdbx_strand_id
1 'polypeptide(L)'
;MDLFLDTSFIIPLIIETDTTKKARHFYSTAPGTCAASMSVYEEAFFVGLRIIAEDEFGITGTAKLKEHILKEGYGFADEFIRNLNEVFSGLVIVSDSSNLSSITEIAKTHALLPNDALIVATCREHAIPKIATFDRDFSKIKDPVRVKI
;
A
#
# COMPACT_ATOMS: atom_id res chain seq x y z
N MET A 1 -7.91 3.12 15.77
CA MET A 1 -7.51 3.08 14.34
C MET A 1 -8.78 2.87 13.51
N ASP A 2 -9.04 3.83 12.68
CA ASP A 2 -10.34 3.88 11.99
C ASP A 2 -10.25 3.45 10.54
N LEU A 3 -9.06 3.58 9.94
CA LEU A 3 -8.85 3.38 8.51
C LEU A 3 -7.47 2.79 8.24
N PHE A 4 -7.42 1.70 7.49
CA PHE A 4 -6.17 1.13 6.98
C PHE A 4 -5.92 1.64 5.56
N LEU A 5 -4.68 2.01 5.25
CA LEU A 5 -4.29 2.48 3.93
C LEU A 5 -3.54 1.39 3.17
N ASP A 6 -4.06 1.03 2.01
CA ASP A 6 -3.43 0.07 1.09
C ASP A 6 -2.44 0.77 0.15
N THR A 7 -1.52 0.02 -0.41
CA THR A 7 -0.51 0.50 -1.37
C THR A 7 -1.13 1.26 -2.54
N SER A 8 -2.22 0.75 -3.11
CA SER A 8 -2.90 1.40 -4.25
C SER A 8 -3.46 2.78 -3.92
N PHE A 9 -3.72 3.04 -2.64
CA PHE A 9 -4.13 4.36 -2.14
C PHE A 9 -2.93 5.26 -1.80
N ILE A 10 -1.86 4.68 -1.24
CA ILE A 10 -0.67 5.45 -0.82
C ILE A 10 0.14 5.97 -2.02
N ILE A 11 0.34 5.15 -3.05
CA ILE A 11 1.13 5.54 -4.22
C ILE A 11 0.62 6.83 -4.87
N PRO A 12 -0.68 7.01 -5.15
CA PRO A 12 -1.19 8.25 -5.71
C PRO A 12 -1.00 9.49 -4.82
N LEU A 13 -0.82 9.34 -3.53
CA LEU A 13 -0.49 10.47 -2.64
C LEU A 13 0.89 11.05 -2.94
N ILE A 14 1.81 10.24 -3.45
CA ILE A 14 3.23 10.54 -3.57
C ILE A 14 3.63 10.73 -5.03
N ILE A 15 3.16 9.86 -5.92
CA ILE A 15 3.41 9.90 -7.36
C ILE A 15 2.15 10.36 -8.07
N GLU A 16 2.29 11.37 -8.94
CA GLU A 16 1.16 11.91 -9.70
C GLU A 16 0.57 10.86 -10.65
N THR A 17 -0.70 10.57 -10.45
CA THR A 17 -1.51 9.67 -11.27
C THR A 17 -2.88 10.29 -11.51
N ASP A 18 -3.74 9.66 -12.28
CA ASP A 18 -5.13 10.09 -12.49
C ASP A 18 -5.99 10.04 -11.22
N THR A 19 -5.59 9.29 -10.21
CA THR A 19 -6.30 9.18 -8.92
C THR A 19 -5.72 10.05 -7.81
N THR A 20 -4.61 10.75 -8.04
CA THR A 20 -3.91 11.56 -7.01
C THR A 20 -4.82 12.59 -6.38
N LYS A 21 -5.59 13.32 -7.17
CA LYS A 21 -6.48 14.37 -6.67
C LYS A 21 -7.54 13.83 -5.71
N LYS A 22 -8.15 12.71 -6.06
CA LYS A 22 -9.13 12.03 -5.21
C LYS A 22 -8.49 11.51 -3.92
N ALA A 23 -7.34 10.87 -4.03
CA ALA A 23 -6.63 10.31 -2.89
C ALA A 23 -6.22 11.40 -1.90
N ARG A 24 -5.65 12.49 -2.37
CA ARG A 24 -5.24 13.63 -1.53
C ARG A 24 -6.43 14.30 -0.85
N HIS A 25 -7.51 14.51 -1.58
CA HIS A 25 -8.73 15.07 -1.01
C HIS A 25 -9.29 14.17 0.10
N PHE A 26 -9.44 12.88 -0.19
CA PHE A 26 -9.93 11.92 0.79
C PHE A 26 -9.03 11.86 2.03
N TYR A 27 -7.70 11.77 1.86
CA TYR A 27 -6.75 11.70 2.96
C TYR A 27 -6.80 12.95 3.85
N SER A 28 -6.91 14.12 3.24
CA SER A 28 -6.98 15.40 3.99
C SER A 28 -8.27 15.58 4.79
N THR A 29 -9.34 14.91 4.38
CA THR A 29 -10.67 15.01 5.01
C THR A 29 -11.07 13.77 5.81
N ALA A 30 -10.26 12.71 5.77
CA ALA A 30 -10.57 11.48 6.47
C ALA A 30 -10.61 11.69 7.99
N PRO A 31 -11.73 11.36 8.63
CA PRO A 31 -11.81 11.45 10.09
C PRO A 31 -11.08 10.28 10.74
N GLY A 32 -10.49 10.55 11.91
CA GLY A 32 -9.91 9.52 12.75
C GLY A 32 -8.45 9.19 12.42
N THR A 33 -8.00 8.07 12.94
CA THR A 33 -6.61 7.62 12.88
C THR A 33 -6.39 6.66 11.72
N CYS A 34 -5.42 6.96 10.88
CA CYS A 34 -5.02 6.10 9.76
C CYS A 34 -3.88 5.18 10.17
N ALA A 35 -3.93 3.96 9.68
CA ALA A 35 -2.94 2.92 9.96
C ALA A 35 -2.44 2.27 8.65
N ALA A 36 -1.26 1.71 8.72
CA ALA A 36 -0.70 0.83 7.70
C ALA A 36 0.20 -0.21 8.38
N SER A 37 0.75 -1.13 7.61
CA SER A 37 1.68 -2.13 8.10
C SER A 37 3.01 -2.08 7.34
N MET A 38 4.02 -2.78 7.85
CA MET A 38 5.34 -2.83 7.19
C MET A 38 5.28 -3.55 5.85
N SER A 39 4.37 -4.51 5.66
CA SER A 39 4.19 -5.13 4.35
C SER A 39 3.68 -4.13 3.30
N VAL A 40 2.79 -3.22 3.69
CA VAL A 40 2.35 -2.12 2.82
C VAL A 40 3.47 -1.15 2.53
N TYR A 41 4.28 -0.80 3.53
CA TYR A 41 5.47 0.05 3.34
C TYR A 41 6.43 -0.54 2.30
N GLU A 42 6.78 -1.80 2.47
CA GLU A 42 7.68 -2.50 1.55
C GLU A 42 7.12 -2.56 0.13
N GLU A 43 5.85 -2.91 0.00
CA GLU A 43 5.18 -2.95 -1.30
C GLU A 43 5.13 -1.56 -1.96
N ALA A 44 4.75 -0.52 -1.23
CA ALA A 44 4.73 0.85 -1.74
C ALA A 44 6.11 1.32 -2.17
N PHE A 45 7.13 1.00 -1.39
CA PHE A 45 8.52 1.29 -1.72
C PHE A 45 8.90 0.64 -3.06
N PHE A 46 8.67 -0.65 -3.19
CA PHE A 46 9.00 -1.42 -4.40
C PHE A 46 8.22 -0.94 -5.63
N VAL A 47 6.92 -0.76 -5.50
CA VAL A 47 6.05 -0.28 -6.59
C VAL A 47 6.48 1.12 -7.05
N GLY A 48 6.77 2.02 -6.12
CA GLY A 48 7.25 3.36 -6.45
C GLY A 48 8.58 3.36 -7.19
N LEU A 49 9.54 2.54 -6.75
CA LEU A 49 10.82 2.38 -7.46
C LEU A 49 10.61 1.91 -8.91
N ARG A 50 9.71 0.95 -9.10
CA ARG A 50 9.40 0.44 -10.45
C ARG A 50 8.79 1.51 -11.34
N ILE A 51 7.85 2.27 -10.83
CA ILE A 51 7.19 3.34 -11.59
C ILE A 51 8.20 4.41 -12.02
N ILE A 52 9.04 4.87 -11.09
CA ILE A 52 10.04 5.91 -11.37
C ILE A 52 11.09 5.42 -12.36
N ALA A 53 11.59 4.20 -12.17
CA ALA A 53 12.59 3.61 -13.06
C ALA A 53 12.05 3.42 -14.49
N GLU A 54 10.79 3.02 -14.62
CA GLU A 54 10.14 2.90 -15.93
C GLU A 54 9.96 4.27 -16.59
N ASP A 55 9.44 5.25 -15.85
CA ASP A 55 9.17 6.58 -16.40
C ASP A 55 10.44 7.33 -16.79
N GLU A 56 11.48 7.28 -15.97
CA GLU A 56 12.70 8.07 -16.18
C GLU A 56 13.72 7.37 -17.09
N PHE A 57 13.81 6.04 -17.02
CA PHE A 57 14.88 5.28 -17.69
C PHE A 57 14.38 4.18 -18.62
N GLY A 58 13.07 3.99 -18.74
CA GLY A 58 12.51 2.88 -19.52
C GLY A 58 12.85 1.49 -18.98
N ILE A 59 13.20 1.40 -17.71
CA ILE A 59 13.58 0.15 -17.07
C ILE A 59 12.31 -0.62 -16.71
N THR A 60 12.18 -1.86 -17.21
CA THR A 60 11.07 -2.77 -16.91
C THR A 60 11.59 -4.07 -16.32
N GLY A 61 10.86 -4.59 -15.33
CA GLY A 61 11.17 -5.84 -14.67
C GLY A 61 12.13 -5.70 -13.49
N THR A 62 12.01 -6.64 -12.56
CA THR A 62 12.74 -6.64 -11.29
C THR A 62 14.24 -6.82 -11.47
N ALA A 63 14.67 -7.68 -12.39
CA ALA A 63 16.10 -7.95 -12.62
C ALA A 63 16.85 -6.70 -13.11
N LYS A 64 16.26 -5.96 -14.04
CA LYS A 64 16.83 -4.71 -14.56
C LYS A 64 16.81 -3.59 -13.52
N LEU A 65 15.76 -3.51 -12.71
CA LEU A 65 15.69 -2.57 -11.60
C LEU A 65 16.80 -2.84 -10.59
N LYS A 66 16.99 -4.09 -10.21
CA LYS A 66 18.08 -4.49 -9.30
C LYS A 66 19.45 -4.14 -9.86
N GLU A 67 19.68 -4.39 -11.14
CA GLU A 67 20.93 -4.04 -11.84
C GLU A 67 21.17 -2.54 -11.80
N HIS A 68 20.14 -1.73 -12.06
CA HIS A 68 20.23 -0.28 -12.00
C HIS A 68 20.60 0.22 -10.60
N ILE A 69 19.94 -0.32 -9.55
CA ILE A 69 20.21 0.04 -8.16
C ILE A 69 21.64 -0.34 -7.76
N LEU A 70 22.11 -1.51 -8.15
CA LEU A 70 23.48 -1.95 -7.86
C LEU A 70 24.53 -1.04 -8.52
N LYS A 71 24.22 -0.50 -9.68
CA LYS A 71 25.13 0.32 -10.48
C LYS A 71 25.09 1.80 -10.09
N GLU A 72 23.91 2.35 -9.89
CA GLU A 72 23.67 3.79 -9.71
C GLU A 72 23.20 4.17 -8.29
N GLY A 73 22.84 3.19 -7.46
CA GLY A 73 22.27 3.44 -6.14
C GLY A 73 20.82 3.91 -6.20
N TYR A 74 20.35 4.48 -5.10
CA TYR A 74 18.96 4.94 -4.92
C TYR A 74 18.73 6.42 -5.23
N GLY A 75 19.76 7.16 -5.67
CA GLY A 75 19.68 8.60 -5.86
C GLY A 75 18.53 9.05 -6.77
N PHE A 76 18.19 8.25 -7.79
CA PHE A 76 17.08 8.53 -8.70
C PHE A 76 15.72 8.58 -8.00
N ALA A 77 15.58 7.97 -6.83
CA ALA A 77 14.34 7.86 -6.09
C ALA A 77 14.36 8.57 -4.72
N ASP A 78 15.37 9.38 -4.44
CA ASP A 78 15.53 10.04 -3.14
C ASP A 78 14.31 10.86 -2.71
N GLU A 79 13.73 11.63 -3.62
CA GLU A 79 12.54 12.43 -3.35
C GLU A 79 11.33 11.55 -3.04
N PHE A 80 11.12 10.51 -3.82
CA PHE A 80 10.05 9.55 -3.58
C PHE A 80 10.20 8.88 -2.19
N ILE A 81 11.39 8.41 -1.86
CA ILE A 81 11.67 7.73 -0.57
C ILE A 81 11.40 8.67 0.59
N ARG A 82 11.83 9.92 0.49
CA ARG A 82 11.57 10.94 1.52
C ARG A 82 10.07 11.16 1.71
N ASN A 83 9.33 11.32 0.62
CA ASN A 83 7.89 11.55 0.67
C ASN A 83 7.13 10.32 1.18
N LEU A 84 7.56 9.11 0.81
CA LEU A 84 7.00 7.87 1.34
C LEU A 84 7.18 7.79 2.86
N ASN A 85 8.39 8.06 3.34
CA ASN A 85 8.68 8.06 4.77
C ASN A 85 7.89 9.14 5.52
N GLU A 86 7.69 10.29 4.92
CA GLU A 86 6.87 11.35 5.50
C GLU A 86 5.41 10.92 5.66
N VAL A 87 4.83 10.32 4.64
CA VAL A 87 3.46 9.77 4.73
C VAL A 87 3.38 8.74 5.86
N PHE A 88 4.31 7.78 5.90
CA PHE A 88 4.30 6.73 6.92
C PHE A 88 4.55 7.25 8.33
N SER A 89 5.29 8.34 8.49
CA SER A 89 5.50 8.97 9.81
C SER A 89 4.20 9.51 10.43
N GLY A 90 3.21 9.80 9.61
CA GLY A 90 1.88 10.25 10.05
C GLY A 90 0.90 9.13 10.32
N LEU A 91 1.28 7.87 10.10
CA LEU A 91 0.41 6.70 10.27
C LEU A 91 0.75 5.94 11.55
N VAL A 92 -0.25 5.24 12.08
CA VAL A 92 -0.02 4.20 13.08
C VAL A 92 0.44 2.94 12.36
N ILE A 93 1.63 2.46 12.66
CA ILE A 93 2.14 1.24 12.05
C ILE A 93 1.74 0.05 12.92
N VAL A 94 0.90 -0.82 12.37
CA VAL A 94 0.46 -2.03 13.03
C VAL A 94 1.29 -3.22 12.54
N SER A 95 1.41 -4.25 13.40
CA SER A 95 2.09 -5.49 13.00
C SER A 95 1.25 -6.28 12.01
N ASP A 96 1.89 -6.83 10.99
CA ASP A 96 1.23 -7.77 10.08
C ASP A 96 0.75 -9.01 10.84
N SER A 97 -0.37 -9.59 10.40
CA SER A 97 -0.86 -10.84 10.96
C SER A 97 0.18 -11.95 10.80
N SER A 98 0.38 -12.72 11.86
CA SER A 98 1.18 -13.94 11.82
C SER A 98 0.32 -15.21 11.86
N ASN A 99 -1.00 -15.09 11.75
CA ASN A 99 -1.93 -16.21 11.76
C ASN A 99 -2.03 -16.84 10.36
N LEU A 100 -1.19 -17.83 10.11
CA LEU A 100 -1.09 -18.49 8.80
C LEU A 100 -2.42 -19.11 8.35
N SER A 101 -3.14 -19.74 9.27
CA SER A 101 -4.44 -20.37 8.98
C SER A 101 -5.47 -19.35 8.56
N SER A 102 -5.54 -18.22 9.25
CA SER A 102 -6.48 -17.14 8.95
C SER A 102 -6.19 -16.53 7.57
N ILE A 103 -4.93 -16.23 7.29
CA ILE A 103 -4.50 -15.68 5.99
C ILE A 103 -4.88 -16.64 4.86
N THR A 104 -4.56 -17.93 5.01
CA THR A 104 -4.86 -18.94 4.00
C THR A 104 -6.36 -19.11 3.78
N GLU A 105 -7.14 -19.13 4.85
CA GLU A 105 -8.60 -19.25 4.78
C GLU A 105 -9.24 -18.05 4.07
N ILE A 106 -8.80 -16.84 4.41
CA ILE A 106 -9.27 -15.61 3.76
C ILE A 106 -8.94 -15.63 2.27
N ALA A 107 -7.72 -16.01 1.91
CA ALA A 107 -7.31 -16.10 0.51
C ALA A 107 -8.19 -17.07 -0.29
N LYS A 108 -8.42 -18.26 0.26
CA LYS A 108 -9.24 -19.30 -0.39
C LYS A 108 -10.72 -18.91 -0.47
N THR A 109 -11.28 -18.41 0.62
CA THR A 109 -12.70 -18.07 0.72
C THR A 109 -13.09 -16.93 -0.21
N HIS A 110 -12.23 -15.92 -0.32
CA HIS A 110 -12.53 -14.70 -1.06
C HIS A 110 -11.78 -14.60 -2.40
N ALA A 111 -11.03 -15.62 -2.78
CA ALA A 111 -10.19 -15.61 -3.98
C ALA A 111 -9.28 -14.37 -4.06
N LEU A 112 -8.60 -14.07 -2.94
CA LEU A 112 -7.63 -12.99 -2.85
C LEU A 112 -6.22 -13.49 -3.08
N LEU A 113 -5.36 -12.63 -3.63
CA LEU A 113 -3.92 -12.87 -3.64
C LEU A 113 -3.37 -12.86 -2.19
N PRO A 114 -2.23 -13.53 -1.94
CA PRO A 114 -1.72 -13.67 -0.57
C PRO A 114 -1.49 -12.36 0.17
N ASN A 115 -0.99 -11.34 -0.51
CA ASN A 115 -0.77 -10.04 0.14
C ASN A 115 -2.08 -9.35 0.55
N ASP A 116 -3.11 -9.44 -0.28
CA ASP A 116 -4.41 -8.87 0.03
C ASP A 116 -5.08 -9.61 1.20
N ALA A 117 -4.93 -10.95 1.22
CA ALA A 117 -5.39 -11.76 2.35
C ALA A 117 -4.67 -11.41 3.65
N LEU A 118 -3.37 -11.13 3.59
CA LEU A 118 -2.59 -10.67 4.74
C LEU A 118 -3.13 -9.33 5.27
N ILE A 119 -3.44 -8.40 4.39
CA ILE A 119 -4.01 -7.09 4.75
C ILE A 119 -5.36 -7.28 5.47
N VAL A 120 -6.23 -8.11 4.93
CA VAL A 120 -7.54 -8.39 5.56
C VAL A 120 -7.36 -9.01 6.95
N ALA A 121 -6.49 -10.00 7.08
CA ALA A 121 -6.18 -10.61 8.36
C ALA A 121 -5.62 -9.59 9.37
N THR A 122 -4.71 -8.74 8.93
CA THR A 122 -4.13 -7.68 9.76
C THR A 122 -5.19 -6.70 10.25
N CYS A 123 -6.08 -6.24 9.36
CA CYS A 123 -7.18 -5.36 9.75
C CYS A 123 -8.09 -6.00 10.81
N ARG A 124 -8.41 -7.28 10.64
CA ARG A 124 -9.28 -7.99 11.59
C ARG A 124 -8.62 -8.15 12.96
N GLU A 125 -7.33 -8.50 13.01
CA GLU A 125 -6.59 -8.61 14.27
C GLU A 125 -6.54 -7.30 15.05
N HIS A 126 -6.41 -6.19 14.35
CA HIS A 126 -6.31 -4.86 14.96
C HIS A 126 -7.67 -4.16 15.08
N ALA A 127 -8.77 -4.84 14.72
CA ALA A 127 -10.13 -4.29 14.75
C ALA A 127 -10.23 -2.97 13.94
N ILE A 128 -9.56 -2.90 12.80
CA ILE A 128 -9.64 -1.75 11.89
C ILE A 128 -10.81 -1.97 10.93
N PRO A 129 -11.88 -1.15 11.02
CA PRO A 129 -13.14 -1.47 10.33
C PRO A 129 -13.18 -1.10 8.86
N LYS A 130 -12.25 -0.25 8.40
CA LYS A 130 -12.29 0.32 7.04
C LYS A 130 -10.94 0.25 6.36
N ILE A 131 -10.97 0.11 5.03
CA ILE A 131 -9.77 0.14 4.19
C ILE A 131 -9.94 1.14 3.05
N ALA A 132 -8.96 2.01 2.87
CA ALA A 132 -8.85 2.90 1.71
C ALA A 132 -7.97 2.24 0.66
N THR A 133 -8.55 1.92 -0.47
CA THR A 133 -7.88 1.22 -1.58
C THR A 133 -8.57 1.53 -2.90
N PHE A 134 -7.81 1.60 -3.97
CA PHE A 134 -8.34 1.65 -5.33
C PHE A 134 -8.48 0.26 -5.95
N ASP A 135 -8.00 -0.78 -5.26
CA ASP A 135 -8.12 -2.16 -5.73
C ASP A 135 -9.55 -2.67 -5.51
N ARG A 136 -10.18 -3.10 -6.60
CA ARG A 136 -11.55 -3.61 -6.60
C ARG A 136 -11.68 -4.99 -5.95
N ASP A 137 -10.57 -5.71 -5.80
CA ASP A 137 -10.61 -7.03 -5.15
C ASP A 137 -11.09 -6.96 -3.70
N PHE A 138 -10.88 -5.82 -3.03
CA PHE A 138 -11.40 -5.59 -1.69
C PHE A 138 -12.91 -5.30 -1.63
N SER A 139 -13.57 -5.08 -2.76
CA SER A 139 -15.03 -4.80 -2.80
C SER A 139 -15.88 -5.96 -2.30
N LYS A 140 -15.36 -7.18 -2.40
CA LYS A 140 -16.03 -8.40 -1.93
C LYS A 140 -15.82 -8.67 -0.43
N ILE A 141 -15.01 -7.87 0.24
CA ILE A 141 -14.72 -8.02 1.67
C ILE A 141 -15.65 -7.10 2.46
N LYS A 142 -16.29 -7.66 3.50
CA LYS A 142 -17.22 -6.92 4.37
C LYS A 142 -16.56 -6.38 5.63
N ASP A 143 -15.44 -6.98 6.04
CA ASP A 143 -14.68 -6.60 7.21
C ASP A 143 -13.19 -6.87 6.96
N PRO A 144 -12.37 -5.81 6.77
CA PRO A 144 -12.74 -4.39 6.73
C PRO A 144 -13.58 -4.01 5.50
N VAL A 145 -14.40 -2.99 5.63
CA VAL A 145 -15.17 -2.50 4.50
C VAL A 145 -14.35 -1.51 3.67
N ARG A 146 -14.38 -1.70 2.35
CA ARG A 146 -13.74 -0.77 1.42
C ARG A 146 -14.50 0.56 1.41
N VAL A 147 -13.81 1.66 1.68
CA VAL A 147 -14.42 2.99 1.65
C VAL A 147 -14.55 3.50 0.22
N LYS A 148 -15.56 4.32 -0.01
CA LYS A 148 -15.75 5.01 -1.29
C LYS A 148 -14.89 6.27 -1.30
N ILE A 149 -14.05 6.38 -2.32
CA ILE A 149 -13.12 7.51 -2.49
C ILE A 149 -13.57 8.37 -3.67
#